data_89ddbccd1a409fc5b9821b9ff2a0f2d5
#
_entry.id   89ddbccd1a409fc5b9821b9ff2a0f2d5
#
_cell.length_a   1.000
_cell.length_b   1.000
_cell.length_c   1.000
_cell.angle_alpha   90.00
_cell.angle_beta   90.00
_cell.angle_gamma   90.00
#
_symmetry.space_group_name_H-M   'P 1'
#
loop_
_entity.id
_entity.type
_entity.pdbx_description
1 polymer ?
#
loop_
_entity_poly.entity_id
_entity_poly.type
_entity_poly.pdbx_seq_one_letter_code
_entity_poly.pdbx_strand_id
1 'polypeptide(L)'
;VHVTEVDINVYKCYIQKMETILISRGQVAELLPLDVCIDAVETAFRLLGEGKVAHPSTLGVHVGNGGFHVKAGAAALDREWFAAKINANFPRNPVRFGLPTIQGLVALFDAENGRPLALLDSSELTALRTAAATAVAAKHLARPDSTTATVVGCGRQGKAQLRALGRVLRLGRAFALDADGARAQSFARDLTSELSLDVTAVEDLPSALSETDVLVTCTPSPTAFVRRKDVRPGTFIAAVGADDEGKQEIEESLMAASVVVVDLLPQAALIGDLHHAIARGLMRAEDVRAELGAVVAGRAQGRTSREEITIFDSTGIALQDLVAAVAVYERAQDRAPRFNFGD
;
A
#
# COMPACT_ATOMS: atom_id res chain seq x y z
N VAL A 1 31.96 -20.61 48.22
CA VAL A 1 31.38 -19.40 47.63
C VAL A 1 29.89 -19.48 47.85
N HIS A 2 29.35 -18.73 48.80
CA HIS A 2 27.91 -18.64 49.08
C HIS A 2 27.30 -17.76 47.99
N VAL A 3 26.59 -18.36 47.06
CA VAL A 3 25.64 -17.66 46.18
C VAL A 3 24.38 -17.41 47.02
N THR A 4 24.14 -16.18 47.38
CA THR A 4 22.98 -15.81 48.21
C THR A 4 21.68 -15.86 47.38
N GLU A 5 20.56 -16.31 47.98
CA GLU A 5 19.21 -16.40 47.38
C GLU A 5 18.72 -15.11 46.68
N VAL A 6 19.37 -13.99 46.93
CA VAL A 6 19.08 -12.69 46.32
C VAL A 6 19.37 -12.68 44.80
N ASP A 7 20.37 -13.43 44.34
CA ASP A 7 20.78 -13.42 42.91
C ASP A 7 19.83 -14.19 42.04
N ILE A 8 19.10 -15.17 42.54
CA ILE A 8 18.14 -16.00 41.78
C ILE A 8 16.83 -15.21 41.48
N ASN A 9 16.42 -14.32 42.37
CA ASN A 9 15.24 -13.49 42.18
C ASN A 9 15.48 -12.34 41.21
N VAL A 10 16.68 -11.79 41.14
CA VAL A 10 17.10 -10.76 40.19
C VAL A 10 17.13 -11.35 38.77
N TYR A 11 17.66 -12.58 38.60
CA TYR A 11 17.64 -13.26 37.30
C TYR A 11 16.25 -13.68 36.86
N LYS A 12 15.34 -14.05 37.75
CA LYS A 12 13.95 -14.37 37.43
C LYS A 12 13.13 -13.14 36.96
N CYS A 13 13.49 -11.94 37.38
CA CYS A 13 12.84 -10.71 36.94
C CYS A 13 13.27 -10.28 35.53
N TYR A 14 14.40 -10.78 35.01
CA TYR A 14 14.96 -10.45 33.69
C TYR A 14 14.68 -11.48 32.59
N ILE A 15 14.06 -12.60 32.89
CA ILE A 15 13.51 -13.48 31.85
C ILE A 15 12.15 -12.87 31.43
N GLN A 16 12.20 -11.75 30.71
CA GLN A 16 11.05 -11.37 29.89
C GLN A 16 10.77 -12.58 28.99
N LYS A 17 9.61 -13.19 29.15
CA LYS A 17 9.18 -14.27 28.27
C LYS A 17 9.35 -13.81 26.83
N MET A 18 10.08 -14.56 26.01
CA MET A 18 10.28 -14.25 24.59
C MET A 18 9.03 -14.59 23.80
N GLU A 19 7.89 -14.04 24.25
CA GLU A 19 6.58 -14.30 23.64
C GLU A 19 6.42 -13.46 22.38
N THR A 20 6.12 -14.12 21.26
CA THR A 20 5.78 -13.52 19.98
C THR A 20 4.29 -13.71 19.73
N ILE A 21 3.57 -12.67 19.37
CA ILE A 21 2.14 -12.70 19.09
C ILE A 21 1.92 -13.20 17.65
N LEU A 22 0.99 -14.15 17.47
CA LEU A 22 0.60 -14.65 16.15
C LEU A 22 -0.75 -14.06 15.75
N ILE A 23 -0.79 -13.31 14.66
CA ILE A 23 -1.95 -12.52 14.25
C ILE A 23 -2.44 -12.99 12.88
N SER A 24 -3.61 -13.58 12.87
CA SER A 24 -4.27 -14.11 11.67
C SER A 24 -4.83 -12.97 10.79
N ARG A 25 -5.19 -13.29 9.55
CA ARG A 25 -5.84 -12.38 8.60
C ARG A 25 -7.09 -11.72 9.17
N GLY A 26 -7.96 -12.52 9.81
CA GLY A 26 -9.18 -11.98 10.41
C GLY A 26 -8.92 -11.00 11.54
N GLN A 27 -7.90 -11.28 12.35
CA GLN A 27 -7.48 -10.38 13.42
C GLN A 27 -6.84 -9.09 12.86
N VAL A 28 -6.05 -9.16 11.78
CA VAL A 28 -5.55 -7.94 11.11
C VAL A 28 -6.71 -7.07 10.64
N ALA A 29 -7.73 -7.66 9.99
CA ALA A 29 -8.92 -6.90 9.54
C ALA A 29 -9.68 -6.24 10.69
N GLU A 30 -9.82 -6.92 11.84
CA GLU A 30 -10.48 -6.39 13.02
C GLU A 30 -9.67 -5.30 13.73
N LEU A 31 -8.34 -5.52 13.87
CA LEU A 31 -7.46 -4.68 14.69
C LEU A 31 -6.89 -3.47 13.94
N LEU A 32 -7.05 -3.40 12.61
CA LEU A 32 -6.57 -2.29 11.78
C LEU A 32 -7.74 -1.55 11.10
N PRO A 33 -8.53 -0.76 11.83
CA PRO A 33 -9.51 0.13 11.21
C PRO A 33 -8.83 1.03 10.17
N LEU A 34 -9.53 1.29 9.07
CA LEU A 34 -8.94 1.99 7.93
C LEU A 34 -8.45 3.41 8.27
N ASP A 35 -9.18 4.13 9.13
CA ASP A 35 -8.78 5.48 9.57
C ASP A 35 -7.45 5.42 10.35
N VAL A 36 -7.29 4.43 11.24
CA VAL A 36 -6.03 4.19 11.96
C VAL A 36 -4.90 3.87 11.00
N CYS A 37 -5.17 3.07 9.96
CA CYS A 37 -4.18 2.73 8.94
C CYS A 37 -3.76 3.96 8.13
N ILE A 38 -4.70 4.84 7.76
CA ILE A 38 -4.43 6.09 7.04
C ILE A 38 -3.53 7.00 7.88
N ASP A 39 -3.84 7.21 9.17
CA ASP A 39 -3.06 8.06 10.06
C ASP A 39 -1.63 7.51 10.28
N ALA A 40 -1.51 6.19 10.44
CA ALA A 40 -0.21 5.52 10.56
C ALA A 40 0.63 5.69 9.29
N VAL A 41 0.05 5.44 8.11
CA VAL A 41 0.74 5.57 6.82
C VAL A 41 1.11 7.03 6.52
N GLU A 42 0.26 7.99 6.85
CA GLU A 42 0.58 9.42 6.74
C GLU A 42 1.77 9.80 7.62
N THR A 43 1.83 9.25 8.84
CA THR A 43 2.97 9.42 9.74
C THR A 43 4.24 8.83 9.16
N ALA A 44 4.20 7.64 8.56
CA ALA A 44 5.35 7.03 7.89
C ALA A 44 5.88 7.91 6.74
N PHE A 45 5.00 8.42 5.88
CA PHE A 45 5.40 9.33 4.80
C PHE A 45 5.99 10.63 5.34
N ARG A 46 5.42 11.21 6.39
CA ARG A 46 5.97 12.41 7.02
C ARG A 46 7.38 12.18 7.55
N LEU A 47 7.61 11.09 8.29
CA LEU A 47 8.93 10.76 8.82
C LEU A 47 9.96 10.52 7.72
N LEU A 48 9.56 9.86 6.62
CA LEU A 48 10.41 9.68 5.44
C LEU A 48 10.76 11.03 4.82
N GLY A 49 9.77 11.89 4.58
CA GLY A 49 9.96 13.22 4.02
C GLY A 49 10.79 14.15 4.92
N GLU A 50 10.76 13.96 6.23
CA GLU A 50 11.59 14.68 7.20
C GLU A 50 13.03 14.14 7.27
N GLY A 51 13.32 12.99 6.62
CA GLY A 51 14.63 12.34 6.68
C GLY A 51 14.92 11.67 8.03
N LYS A 52 13.88 11.31 8.78
CA LYS A 52 13.98 10.71 10.11
C LYS A 52 14.02 9.17 10.10
N VAL A 53 13.92 8.57 8.94
CA VAL A 53 13.96 7.11 8.75
C VAL A 53 14.95 6.76 7.66
N ALA A 54 15.59 5.60 7.79
CA ALA A 54 16.45 5.06 6.73
C ALA A 54 15.60 4.63 5.53
N HIS A 55 16.20 4.67 4.33
CA HIS A 55 15.54 4.15 3.14
C HIS A 55 15.24 2.66 3.31
N PRO A 56 14.00 2.22 3.03
CA PRO A 56 13.63 0.82 3.13
C PRO A 56 14.34 -0.02 2.08
N SER A 57 14.59 -1.29 2.41
CA SER A 57 15.23 -2.25 1.52
C SER A 57 14.21 -3.19 0.89
N THR A 58 14.45 -3.57 -0.37
CA THR A 58 13.63 -4.55 -1.10
C THR A 58 14.54 -5.60 -1.72
N LEU A 59 14.13 -6.88 -1.64
CA LEU A 59 14.78 -8.02 -2.27
C LEU A 59 13.73 -8.86 -3.01
N GLY A 60 13.93 -9.08 -4.31
CA GLY A 60 13.16 -10.01 -5.12
C GLY A 60 13.92 -11.33 -5.36
N VAL A 61 13.23 -12.46 -5.24
CA VAL A 61 13.77 -13.78 -5.56
C VAL A 61 12.79 -14.53 -6.46
N HIS A 62 13.18 -14.77 -7.72
CA HIS A 62 12.37 -15.55 -8.66
C HIS A 62 12.58 -17.04 -8.46
N VAL A 63 11.50 -17.82 -8.44
CA VAL A 63 11.54 -19.28 -8.34
C VAL A 63 10.48 -19.91 -9.25
N GLY A 64 10.91 -20.71 -10.21
CA GLY A 64 10.00 -21.44 -11.09
C GLY A 64 8.92 -20.53 -11.72
N ASN A 65 7.67 -20.75 -11.35
CA ASN A 65 6.49 -20.02 -11.89
C ASN A 65 6.00 -18.90 -10.99
N GLY A 66 6.83 -18.38 -10.10
CA GLY A 66 6.48 -17.31 -9.17
C GLY A 66 7.72 -16.68 -8.54
N GLY A 67 7.55 -15.99 -7.44
CA GLY A 67 8.65 -15.35 -6.74
C GLY A 67 8.30 -14.93 -5.31
N PHE A 68 9.32 -14.52 -4.60
CA PHE A 68 9.22 -13.93 -3.28
C PHE A 68 9.72 -12.49 -3.31
N HIS A 69 9.00 -11.62 -2.64
CA HIS A 69 9.39 -10.23 -2.42
C HIS A 69 9.54 -9.98 -0.94
N VAL A 70 10.74 -9.57 -0.53
CA VAL A 70 11.04 -9.18 0.86
C VAL A 70 11.19 -7.67 0.91
N LYS A 71 10.43 -7.00 1.78
CA LYS A 71 10.54 -5.57 2.05
C LYS A 71 10.82 -5.39 3.52
N ALA A 72 11.89 -4.67 3.87
CA ALA A 72 12.30 -4.46 5.26
C ALA A 72 12.60 -2.99 5.52
N GLY A 73 12.26 -2.53 6.73
CA GLY A 73 12.50 -1.16 7.15
C GLY A 73 12.46 -1.00 8.66
N ALA A 74 13.07 0.07 9.14
CA ALA A 74 13.08 0.47 10.54
C ALA A 74 12.63 1.93 10.68
N ALA A 75 12.00 2.24 11.81
CA ALA A 75 11.60 3.60 12.15
C ALA A 75 11.53 3.79 13.67
N ALA A 76 11.91 4.98 14.15
CA ALA A 76 11.63 5.46 15.48
C ALA A 76 10.22 6.10 15.48
N LEU A 77 9.28 5.47 16.20
CA LEU A 77 7.96 6.04 16.49
C LEU A 77 7.93 6.47 17.96
N ASP A 78 7.27 5.70 18.83
CA ASP A 78 7.38 5.79 20.29
C ASP A 78 8.67 5.12 20.81
N ARG A 79 9.18 4.16 20.07
CA ARG A 79 10.46 3.46 20.22
C ARG A 79 10.99 3.01 18.87
N GLU A 80 12.15 2.35 18.86
CA GLU A 80 12.73 1.79 17.63
C GLU A 80 12.02 0.50 17.21
N TRP A 81 11.52 0.47 15.97
CA TRP A 81 10.82 -0.66 15.38
C TRP A 81 11.50 -1.14 14.11
N PHE A 82 11.47 -2.45 13.88
CA PHE A 82 11.86 -3.06 12.61
C PHE A 82 10.75 -4.00 12.14
N ALA A 83 10.45 -3.97 10.84
CA ALA A 83 9.58 -4.95 10.22
C ALA A 83 10.16 -5.49 8.93
N ALA A 84 9.93 -6.79 8.69
CA ALA A 84 10.22 -7.44 7.41
C ALA A 84 8.97 -8.17 6.92
N LYS A 85 8.49 -7.79 5.73
CA LYS A 85 7.41 -8.49 5.03
C LYS A 85 7.99 -9.43 3.99
N ILE A 86 7.53 -10.67 3.98
CA ILE A 86 7.83 -11.67 2.97
C ILE A 86 6.52 -12.04 2.28
N ASN A 87 6.40 -11.69 1.00
CA ASN A 87 5.26 -12.06 0.16
C ASN A 87 5.70 -13.02 -0.94
N ALA A 88 4.94 -14.10 -1.12
CA ALA A 88 5.00 -15.00 -2.26
C ALA A 88 3.96 -14.56 -3.30
N ASN A 89 4.34 -14.47 -4.57
CA ASN A 89 3.45 -14.21 -5.69
C ASN A 89 3.54 -15.40 -6.69
N PHE A 90 2.49 -16.20 -6.73
CA PHE A 90 2.36 -17.38 -7.59
C PHE A 90 1.05 -17.32 -8.38
N PRO A 91 1.03 -16.73 -9.58
CA PRO A 91 -0.21 -16.50 -10.36
C PRO A 91 -1.01 -17.75 -10.69
N ARG A 92 -0.35 -18.92 -10.76
CA ARG A 92 -1.01 -20.20 -11.07
C ARG A 92 -1.57 -20.94 -9.85
N ASN A 93 -1.37 -20.43 -8.63
CA ASN A 93 -1.85 -21.08 -7.40
C ASN A 93 -3.36 -21.35 -7.40
N PRO A 94 -4.25 -20.41 -7.80
CA PRO A 94 -5.69 -20.65 -7.77
C PRO A 94 -6.11 -21.87 -8.61
N VAL A 95 -5.52 -22.00 -9.81
CA VAL A 95 -5.88 -23.09 -10.73
C VAL A 95 -5.20 -24.42 -10.34
N ARG A 96 -3.96 -24.39 -9.83
CA ARG A 96 -3.19 -25.60 -9.58
C ARG A 96 -3.39 -26.20 -8.20
N PHE A 97 -3.59 -25.34 -7.20
CA PHE A 97 -3.55 -25.74 -5.80
C PHE A 97 -4.75 -25.24 -4.98
N GLY A 98 -5.67 -24.44 -5.57
CA GLY A 98 -6.75 -23.78 -4.82
C GLY A 98 -6.26 -22.76 -3.80
N LEU A 99 -5.02 -22.30 -3.90
CA LEU A 99 -4.40 -21.33 -3.00
C LEU A 99 -4.46 -19.92 -3.57
N PRO A 100 -4.43 -18.87 -2.74
CA PRO A 100 -4.32 -17.49 -3.21
C PRO A 100 -3.05 -17.26 -4.04
N THR A 101 -3.13 -16.33 -5.01
CA THR A 101 -1.97 -15.88 -5.79
C THR A 101 -0.89 -15.27 -4.88
N ILE A 102 -1.30 -14.44 -3.93
CA ILE A 102 -0.41 -13.75 -2.99
C ILE A 102 -0.65 -14.29 -1.59
N GLN A 103 0.43 -14.70 -0.93
CA GLN A 103 0.47 -15.16 0.44
C GLN A 103 1.74 -14.62 1.10
N GLY A 104 1.71 -14.43 2.41
CA GLY A 104 2.93 -13.99 3.10
C GLY A 104 2.67 -13.61 4.55
N LEU A 105 3.73 -13.15 5.16
CA LEU A 105 3.71 -12.69 6.54
C LEU A 105 4.56 -11.43 6.74
N VAL A 106 4.26 -10.71 7.81
CA VAL A 106 5.09 -9.61 8.34
C VAL A 106 5.65 -10.06 9.68
N ALA A 107 6.96 -9.97 9.85
CA ALA A 107 7.63 -10.14 11.12
C ALA A 107 7.96 -8.76 11.70
N LEU A 108 7.50 -8.49 12.93
CA LEU A 108 7.73 -7.26 13.66
C LEU A 108 8.71 -7.52 14.81
N PHE A 109 9.69 -6.65 14.97
CA PHE A 109 10.74 -6.73 15.97
C PHE A 109 10.89 -5.43 16.74
N ASP A 110 11.31 -5.55 17.98
CA ASP A 110 11.93 -4.49 18.75
C ASP A 110 13.32 -4.23 18.18
N ALA A 111 13.58 -3.04 17.65
CA ALA A 111 14.84 -2.75 17.00
C ALA A 111 15.96 -2.34 18.00
N GLU A 112 15.62 -2.11 19.27
CA GLU A 112 16.60 -1.85 20.31
C GLU A 112 17.39 -3.12 20.71
N ASN A 113 16.71 -4.28 20.75
CA ASN A 113 17.28 -5.53 21.27
C ASN A 113 17.10 -6.74 20.34
N GLY A 114 16.41 -6.60 19.21
CA GLY A 114 16.19 -7.65 18.21
C GLY A 114 15.13 -8.68 18.56
N ARG A 115 14.31 -8.46 19.62
CA ARG A 115 13.27 -9.41 20.03
C ARG A 115 12.14 -9.48 19.00
N PRO A 116 11.73 -10.69 18.54
CA PRO A 116 10.54 -10.85 17.72
C PRO A 116 9.29 -10.57 18.57
N LEU A 117 8.45 -9.66 18.11
CA LEU A 117 7.25 -9.19 18.81
C LEU A 117 5.95 -9.81 18.24
N ALA A 118 5.87 -9.89 16.92
CA ALA A 118 4.70 -10.44 16.25
C ALA A 118 5.02 -11.04 14.88
N LEU A 119 4.21 -12.04 14.49
CA LEU A 119 4.06 -12.52 13.12
C LEU A 119 2.61 -12.29 12.68
N LEU A 120 2.41 -11.56 11.57
CA LEU A 120 1.10 -11.16 11.07
C LEU A 120 0.86 -11.70 9.66
N ASP A 121 -0.41 -12.03 9.31
CA ASP A 121 -0.78 -12.21 7.89
C ASP A 121 -0.51 -10.92 7.12
N SER A 122 0.22 -11.03 6.00
CA SER A 122 0.57 -9.87 5.19
C SER A 122 -0.51 -9.46 4.20
N SER A 123 -1.43 -10.35 3.85
CA SER A 123 -2.35 -10.14 2.72
C SER A 123 -3.38 -9.05 3.00
N GLU A 124 -3.97 -9.07 4.20
CA GLU A 124 -4.92 -8.05 4.62
C GLU A 124 -4.20 -6.74 4.95
N LEU A 125 -3.10 -6.82 5.68
CA LEU A 125 -2.26 -5.68 6.01
C LEU A 125 -1.82 -4.94 4.73
N THR A 126 -1.35 -5.67 3.70
CA THR A 126 -0.95 -5.06 2.42
C THR A 126 -2.11 -4.36 1.73
N ALA A 127 -3.31 -4.95 1.72
CA ALA A 127 -4.46 -4.31 1.08
C ALA A 127 -4.82 -2.99 1.77
N LEU A 128 -4.87 -2.98 3.10
CA LEU A 128 -5.24 -1.80 3.89
C LEU A 128 -4.18 -0.69 3.80
N ARG A 129 -2.87 -1.02 3.99
CA ARG A 129 -1.81 0.00 3.95
C ARG A 129 -1.59 0.59 2.56
N THR A 130 -1.85 -0.18 1.50
CA THR A 130 -1.76 0.33 0.12
C THR A 130 -2.91 1.29 -0.17
N ALA A 131 -4.12 0.96 0.26
CA ALA A 131 -5.26 1.85 0.14
C ALA A 131 -5.11 3.11 1.01
N ALA A 132 -4.54 2.99 2.19
CA ALA A 132 -4.18 4.11 3.04
C ALA A 132 -3.18 5.06 2.36
N ALA A 133 -2.17 4.54 1.66
CA ALA A 133 -1.22 5.37 0.90
C ALA A 133 -1.92 6.16 -0.22
N THR A 134 -2.87 5.54 -0.93
CA THR A 134 -3.70 6.23 -1.92
C THR A 134 -4.55 7.33 -1.27
N ALA A 135 -5.16 7.07 -0.11
CA ALA A 135 -5.93 8.08 0.62
C ALA A 135 -5.05 9.26 1.04
N VAL A 136 -3.83 9.00 1.55
CA VAL A 136 -2.87 10.05 1.88
C VAL A 136 -2.49 10.85 0.62
N ALA A 137 -2.17 10.18 -0.49
CA ALA A 137 -1.88 10.85 -1.75
C ALA A 137 -3.07 11.71 -2.24
N ALA A 138 -4.31 11.20 -2.14
CA ALA A 138 -5.50 11.92 -2.54
C ALA A 138 -5.71 13.24 -1.77
N LYS A 139 -5.37 13.30 -0.47
CA LYS A 139 -5.43 14.55 0.33
C LYS A 139 -4.60 15.68 -0.29
N HIS A 140 -3.53 15.37 -1.02
CA HIS A 140 -2.56 16.34 -1.55
C HIS A 140 -2.61 16.48 -3.08
N LEU A 141 -3.12 15.45 -3.78
CA LEU A 141 -3.03 15.36 -5.24
C LEU A 141 -4.41 15.39 -5.92
N ALA A 142 -5.49 15.01 -5.25
CA ALA A 142 -6.84 15.16 -5.79
C ALA A 142 -7.32 16.62 -5.68
N ARG A 143 -8.30 16.99 -6.48
CA ARG A 143 -9.02 18.25 -6.28
C ARG A 143 -9.93 18.13 -5.06
N PRO A 144 -10.06 19.18 -4.23
CA PRO A 144 -10.92 19.13 -3.04
C PRO A 144 -12.41 18.91 -3.35
N ASP A 145 -12.84 19.23 -4.57
CA ASP A 145 -14.21 19.08 -5.06
C ASP A 145 -14.40 17.80 -5.90
N SER A 146 -13.48 16.84 -5.82
CA SER A 146 -13.60 15.53 -6.48
C SER A 146 -14.78 14.76 -5.90
N THR A 147 -15.68 14.29 -6.79
CA THR A 147 -16.91 13.57 -6.41
C THR A 147 -17.08 12.24 -7.12
N THR A 148 -16.36 12.01 -8.22
CA THR A 148 -16.48 10.80 -9.04
C THR A 148 -15.18 10.03 -9.07
N ALA A 149 -15.22 8.75 -8.66
CA ALA A 149 -14.09 7.84 -8.72
C ALA A 149 -14.28 6.79 -9.81
N THR A 150 -13.18 6.29 -10.37
CA THR A 150 -13.15 5.06 -11.19
C THR A 150 -12.12 4.11 -10.62
N VAL A 151 -12.50 2.85 -10.45
CA VAL A 151 -11.60 1.77 -10.00
C VAL A 151 -11.48 0.74 -11.12
N VAL A 152 -10.25 0.53 -11.58
CA VAL A 152 -9.91 -0.53 -12.54
C VAL A 152 -9.15 -1.64 -11.81
N GLY A 153 -9.75 -2.83 -11.77
CA GLY A 153 -9.32 -3.95 -10.94
C GLY A 153 -10.20 -4.12 -9.70
N CYS A 154 -11.28 -4.90 -9.84
CA CYS A 154 -12.35 -5.07 -8.83
C CYS A 154 -12.06 -6.20 -7.83
N GLY A 155 -10.78 -6.47 -7.57
CA GLY A 155 -10.34 -7.44 -6.57
C GLY A 155 -10.35 -6.88 -5.14
N ARG A 156 -9.64 -7.58 -4.24
CA ARG A 156 -9.46 -7.14 -2.83
C ARG A 156 -8.87 -5.74 -2.74
N GLN A 157 -7.83 -5.47 -3.56
CA GLN A 157 -7.17 -4.16 -3.57
C GLN A 157 -8.15 -3.07 -4.00
N GLY A 158 -8.89 -3.24 -5.09
CA GLY A 158 -9.87 -2.24 -5.55
C GLY A 158 -10.93 -1.92 -4.50
N LYS A 159 -11.43 -2.94 -3.77
CA LYS A 159 -12.39 -2.72 -2.66
C LYS A 159 -11.77 -1.87 -1.54
N ALA A 160 -10.54 -2.17 -1.14
CA ALA A 160 -9.83 -1.39 -0.13
C ALA A 160 -9.58 0.06 -0.59
N GLN A 161 -9.22 0.24 -1.87
CA GLN A 161 -8.99 1.56 -2.47
C GLN A 161 -10.23 2.46 -2.43
N LEU A 162 -11.38 1.96 -2.87
CA LEU A 162 -12.60 2.77 -2.88
C LEU A 162 -13.06 3.12 -1.46
N ARG A 163 -12.91 2.18 -0.51
CA ARG A 163 -13.18 2.45 0.91
C ARG A 163 -12.29 3.56 1.45
N ALA A 164 -10.99 3.54 1.13
CA ALA A 164 -10.03 4.51 1.61
C ALA A 164 -10.26 5.91 1.01
N LEU A 165 -10.58 5.99 -0.28
CA LEU A 165 -10.95 7.25 -0.93
C LEU A 165 -12.19 7.86 -0.29
N GLY A 166 -13.21 7.05 0.05
CA GLY A 166 -14.42 7.50 0.72
C GLY A 166 -14.19 8.04 2.15
N ARG A 167 -13.00 7.80 2.77
CA ARG A 167 -12.63 8.40 4.06
C ARG A 167 -12.08 9.82 3.93
N VAL A 168 -11.55 10.17 2.77
CA VAL A 168 -10.83 11.45 2.57
C VAL A 168 -11.47 12.36 1.53
N LEU A 169 -12.36 11.82 0.68
CA LEU A 169 -13.09 12.54 -0.36
C LEU A 169 -14.60 12.38 -0.18
N ARG A 170 -15.35 13.38 -0.63
CA ARG A 170 -16.83 13.36 -0.62
C ARG A 170 -17.36 12.75 -1.92
N LEU A 171 -17.09 11.45 -2.12
CA LEU A 171 -17.55 10.77 -3.34
C LEU A 171 -19.08 10.62 -3.35
N GLY A 172 -19.70 10.96 -4.48
CA GLY A 172 -21.12 10.73 -4.75
C GLY A 172 -21.34 9.58 -5.71
N ARG A 173 -20.34 9.24 -6.54
CA ARG A 173 -20.42 8.21 -7.58
C ARG A 173 -19.09 7.50 -7.78
N ALA A 174 -19.15 6.23 -8.15
CA ALA A 174 -17.99 5.49 -8.61
C ALA A 174 -18.31 4.57 -9.79
N PHE A 175 -17.33 4.40 -10.69
CA PHE A 175 -17.34 3.40 -11.74
C PHE A 175 -16.39 2.26 -11.39
N ALA A 176 -16.79 1.04 -11.73
CA ALA A 176 -16.02 -0.18 -11.49
C ALA A 176 -15.79 -0.91 -12.81
N LEU A 177 -14.53 -1.17 -13.15
CA LEU A 177 -14.15 -1.90 -14.35
C LEU A 177 -13.18 -3.03 -13.99
N ASP A 178 -13.42 -4.20 -14.55
CA ASP A 178 -12.55 -5.38 -14.44
C ASP A 178 -12.62 -6.16 -15.76
N ALA A 179 -11.56 -6.88 -16.11
CA ALA A 179 -11.57 -7.80 -17.25
C ALA A 179 -12.65 -8.91 -17.11
N ASP A 180 -13.01 -9.24 -15.87
CA ASP A 180 -14.14 -10.10 -15.52
C ASP A 180 -15.35 -9.22 -15.14
N GLY A 181 -16.27 -9.05 -16.08
CA GLY A 181 -17.48 -8.24 -15.89
C GLY A 181 -18.36 -8.69 -14.71
N ALA A 182 -18.38 -9.99 -14.41
CA ALA A 182 -19.12 -10.49 -13.24
C ALA A 182 -18.49 -10.02 -11.92
N ARG A 183 -17.16 -9.92 -11.89
CA ARG A 183 -16.42 -9.35 -10.76
C ARG A 183 -16.69 -7.85 -10.58
N ALA A 184 -16.72 -7.08 -11.68
CA ALA A 184 -17.10 -5.66 -11.65
C ALA A 184 -18.51 -5.47 -11.11
N GLN A 185 -19.48 -6.28 -11.55
CA GLN A 185 -20.85 -6.25 -11.05
C GLN A 185 -20.97 -6.61 -9.57
N SER A 186 -20.24 -7.63 -9.11
CA SER A 186 -20.22 -8.00 -7.67
C SER A 186 -19.61 -6.88 -6.84
N PHE A 187 -18.51 -6.28 -7.30
CA PHE A 187 -17.86 -5.14 -6.66
C PHE A 187 -18.85 -3.96 -6.52
N ALA A 188 -19.57 -3.63 -7.58
CA ALA A 188 -20.54 -2.54 -7.59
C ALA A 188 -21.66 -2.78 -6.56
N ARG A 189 -22.30 -3.97 -6.57
CA ARG A 189 -23.35 -4.31 -5.60
C ARG A 189 -22.85 -4.23 -4.14
N ASP A 190 -21.70 -4.83 -3.86
CA ASP A 190 -21.15 -4.92 -2.51
C ASP A 190 -20.87 -3.52 -1.96
N LEU A 191 -20.18 -2.66 -2.74
CA LEU A 191 -19.74 -1.36 -2.28
C LEU A 191 -20.82 -0.28 -2.34
N THR A 192 -21.83 -0.40 -3.21
CA THR A 192 -23.04 0.46 -3.15
C THR A 192 -23.72 0.29 -1.80
N SER A 193 -23.95 -0.95 -1.38
CA SER A 193 -24.61 -1.24 -0.09
C SER A 193 -23.76 -0.81 1.10
N GLU A 194 -22.44 -1.09 1.05
CA GLU A 194 -21.54 -0.83 2.18
C GLU A 194 -21.25 0.65 2.40
N LEU A 195 -21.01 1.40 1.31
CA LEU A 195 -20.54 2.79 1.38
C LEU A 195 -21.66 3.82 1.20
N SER A 196 -22.88 3.40 0.92
CA SER A 196 -23.98 4.29 0.52
C SER A 196 -23.59 5.20 -0.66
N LEU A 197 -22.86 4.65 -1.62
CA LEU A 197 -22.28 5.32 -2.78
C LEU A 197 -22.88 4.70 -4.06
N ASP A 198 -23.23 5.52 -5.05
CA ASP A 198 -23.64 5.00 -6.36
C ASP A 198 -22.43 4.39 -7.09
N VAL A 199 -22.33 3.05 -7.06
CA VAL A 199 -21.26 2.32 -7.75
C VAL A 199 -21.82 1.57 -8.93
N THR A 200 -21.37 1.91 -10.13
CA THR A 200 -21.83 1.32 -11.40
C THR A 200 -20.72 0.52 -12.06
N ALA A 201 -20.98 -0.75 -12.40
CA ALA A 201 -20.07 -1.53 -13.23
C ALA A 201 -20.14 -1.05 -14.70
N VAL A 202 -18.99 -0.86 -15.32
CA VAL A 202 -18.83 -0.36 -16.69
C VAL A 202 -17.93 -1.25 -17.52
N GLU A 203 -18.09 -1.22 -18.85
CA GLU A 203 -17.26 -1.98 -19.78
C GLU A 203 -16.35 -1.07 -20.62
N ASP A 204 -16.69 0.22 -20.74
CA ASP A 204 -15.96 1.21 -21.52
C ASP A 204 -15.21 2.19 -20.60
N LEU A 205 -13.88 2.00 -20.50
CA LEU A 205 -13.02 2.86 -19.68
C LEU A 205 -12.99 4.31 -20.18
N PRO A 206 -12.79 4.62 -21.47
CA PRO A 206 -12.78 5.99 -21.96
C PRO A 206 -14.05 6.77 -21.60
N SER A 207 -15.23 6.16 -21.72
CA SER A 207 -16.48 6.77 -21.32
C SER A 207 -16.52 7.10 -19.83
N ALA A 208 -16.12 6.16 -18.97
CA ALA A 208 -16.03 6.40 -17.52
C ALA A 208 -15.04 7.51 -17.18
N LEU A 209 -13.87 7.53 -17.83
CA LEU A 209 -12.82 8.53 -17.59
C LEU A 209 -13.25 9.95 -17.96
N SER A 210 -14.18 10.12 -18.87
CA SER A 210 -14.73 11.44 -19.22
C SER A 210 -15.46 12.13 -18.06
N GLU A 211 -15.94 11.36 -17.08
CA GLU A 211 -16.63 11.85 -15.87
C GLU A 211 -15.78 11.72 -14.59
N THR A 212 -14.58 11.10 -14.67
CA THR A 212 -13.77 10.72 -13.51
C THR A 212 -12.94 11.87 -12.97
N ASP A 213 -13.02 12.11 -11.66
CA ASP A 213 -12.12 13.01 -10.93
C ASP A 213 -10.91 12.27 -10.35
N VAL A 214 -11.14 11.02 -9.91
CA VAL A 214 -10.13 10.17 -9.26
C VAL A 214 -10.14 8.80 -9.92
N LEU A 215 -9.02 8.40 -10.51
CA LEU A 215 -8.81 7.07 -11.08
C LEU A 215 -7.89 6.26 -10.16
N VAL A 216 -8.28 5.02 -9.88
CA VAL A 216 -7.39 4.02 -9.29
C VAL A 216 -7.21 2.88 -10.26
N THR A 217 -5.96 2.51 -10.53
CA THR A 217 -5.62 1.29 -11.26
C THR A 217 -4.89 0.33 -10.32
N CYS A 218 -5.36 -0.91 -10.23
CA CYS A 218 -4.81 -1.93 -9.33
C CYS A 218 -4.91 -3.33 -9.95
N THR A 219 -4.45 -3.45 -11.20
CA THR A 219 -4.49 -4.66 -12.02
C THR A 219 -3.10 -5.30 -12.15
N PRO A 220 -3.01 -6.58 -12.52
CA PRO A 220 -1.76 -7.20 -12.90
C PRO A 220 -1.41 -7.00 -14.39
N SER A 221 -1.96 -5.99 -15.07
CA SER A 221 -1.77 -5.79 -16.51
C SER A 221 -0.29 -5.63 -16.87
N PRO A 222 0.21 -6.35 -17.89
CA PRO A 222 1.55 -6.15 -18.44
C PRO A 222 1.60 -5.06 -19.52
N THR A 223 0.48 -4.43 -19.84
CA THR A 223 0.37 -3.42 -20.90
C THR A 223 -0.50 -2.27 -20.48
N ALA A 224 -0.07 -1.05 -20.77
CA ALA A 224 -0.80 0.17 -20.48
C ALA A 224 -2.19 0.18 -21.12
N PHE A 225 -3.19 0.57 -20.35
CA PHE A 225 -4.58 0.71 -20.80
C PHE A 225 -5.18 2.09 -20.49
N VAL A 226 -4.57 2.87 -19.59
CA VAL A 226 -4.95 4.27 -19.35
C VAL A 226 -4.15 5.16 -20.30
N ARG A 227 -4.84 5.75 -21.27
CA ARG A 227 -4.21 6.52 -22.34
C ARG A 227 -4.36 8.03 -22.11
N ARG A 228 -3.37 8.81 -22.52
CA ARG A 228 -3.39 10.27 -22.38
C ARG A 228 -4.65 10.91 -22.94
N LYS A 229 -5.12 10.48 -24.10
CA LYS A 229 -6.30 11.04 -24.78
C LYS A 229 -7.63 10.82 -24.05
N ASP A 230 -7.67 9.86 -23.14
CA ASP A 230 -8.88 9.43 -22.43
C ASP A 230 -9.02 10.10 -21.06
N VAL A 231 -7.94 10.73 -20.54
CA VAL A 231 -7.92 11.36 -19.23
C VAL A 231 -8.14 12.86 -19.36
N ARG A 232 -9.13 13.38 -18.64
CA ARG A 232 -9.44 14.81 -18.64
C ARG A 232 -8.50 15.60 -17.72
N PRO A 233 -8.30 16.91 -18.00
CA PRO A 233 -7.59 17.80 -17.07
C PRO A 233 -8.18 17.76 -15.65
N GLY A 234 -7.34 17.91 -14.65
CA GLY A 234 -7.75 17.91 -13.25
C GLY A 234 -7.91 16.56 -12.60
N THR A 235 -7.79 15.45 -13.33
CA THR A 235 -7.88 14.10 -12.78
C THR A 235 -6.69 13.80 -11.86
N PHE A 236 -6.95 13.13 -10.73
CA PHE A 236 -5.95 12.46 -9.91
C PHE A 236 -5.95 10.96 -10.25
N ILE A 237 -4.77 10.39 -10.48
CA ILE A 237 -4.57 8.97 -10.78
C ILE A 237 -3.71 8.34 -9.69
N ALA A 238 -4.21 7.30 -9.04
CA ALA A 238 -3.42 6.42 -8.19
C ALA A 238 -3.09 5.15 -8.99
N ALA A 239 -1.86 5.07 -9.49
CA ALA A 239 -1.32 3.92 -10.20
C ALA A 239 -0.72 2.95 -9.16
N VAL A 240 -1.41 1.84 -8.89
CA VAL A 240 -1.12 0.95 -7.76
C VAL A 240 -0.77 -0.46 -8.20
N GLY A 241 -1.09 -0.83 -9.45
CA GLY A 241 -0.93 -2.20 -9.93
C GLY A 241 0.47 -2.54 -10.41
N ALA A 242 1.26 -1.56 -10.86
CA ALA A 242 2.61 -1.74 -11.37
C ALA A 242 3.64 -1.78 -10.23
N ASP A 243 3.70 -2.89 -9.48
CA ASP A 243 4.65 -3.15 -8.40
C ASP A 243 5.77 -4.14 -8.78
N ASP A 244 5.95 -4.36 -10.08
CA ASP A 244 6.90 -5.27 -10.71
C ASP A 244 7.29 -4.72 -12.09
N GLU A 245 8.52 -4.94 -12.55
CA GLU A 245 9.03 -4.41 -13.83
C GLU A 245 8.25 -4.88 -15.08
N GLY A 246 7.56 -6.01 -14.98
CA GLY A 246 6.75 -6.57 -16.07
C GLY A 246 5.31 -6.06 -16.14
N LYS A 247 4.90 -5.15 -15.23
CA LYS A 247 3.55 -4.60 -15.18
C LYS A 247 3.50 -3.15 -15.63
N GLN A 248 2.41 -2.81 -16.33
CA GLN A 248 2.17 -1.46 -16.79
C GLN A 248 0.67 -1.17 -16.88
N GLU A 249 0.21 -0.06 -16.31
CA GLU A 249 -1.19 0.37 -16.35
C GLU A 249 -1.34 1.71 -17.08
N ILE A 250 -0.36 2.60 -16.96
CA ILE A 250 -0.39 3.98 -17.45
C ILE A 250 0.47 4.11 -18.70
N GLU A 251 -0.07 4.74 -19.74
CA GLU A 251 0.69 5.07 -20.96
C GLU A 251 1.84 6.03 -20.66
N GLU A 252 3.01 5.79 -21.23
CA GLU A 252 4.23 6.58 -20.98
C GLU A 252 4.05 8.05 -21.36
N SER A 253 3.26 8.32 -22.40
CA SER A 253 2.93 9.69 -22.83
C SER A 253 2.03 10.43 -21.84
N LEU A 254 1.19 9.70 -21.10
CA LEU A 254 0.39 10.25 -20.00
C LEU A 254 1.26 10.55 -18.79
N MET A 255 2.16 9.61 -18.41
CA MET A 255 3.14 9.86 -17.35
C MET A 255 3.92 11.15 -17.61
N ALA A 256 4.51 11.27 -18.82
CA ALA A 256 5.33 12.43 -19.22
C ALA A 256 4.56 13.76 -19.30
N ALA A 257 3.22 13.71 -19.49
CA ALA A 257 2.38 14.89 -19.57
C ALA A 257 1.75 15.29 -18.22
N SER A 258 2.01 14.53 -17.16
CA SER A 258 1.37 14.69 -15.86
C SER A 258 2.34 15.14 -14.77
N VAL A 259 1.79 15.61 -13.67
CA VAL A 259 2.54 15.84 -12.44
C VAL A 259 2.69 14.50 -11.70
N VAL A 260 3.89 13.93 -11.76
CA VAL A 260 4.16 12.63 -11.13
C VAL A 260 4.71 12.84 -9.72
N VAL A 261 4.10 12.16 -8.76
CA VAL A 261 4.55 11.99 -7.38
C VAL A 261 4.68 10.49 -7.12
N VAL A 262 5.76 10.07 -6.48
CA VAL A 262 6.06 8.66 -6.23
C VAL A 262 6.12 8.38 -4.73
N ASP A 263 5.99 7.13 -4.33
CA ASP A 263 6.21 6.75 -2.92
C ASP A 263 7.71 6.73 -2.55
N LEU A 264 8.57 6.22 -3.44
CA LEU A 264 10.03 6.22 -3.29
C LEU A 264 10.67 6.23 -4.69
N LEU A 265 11.39 7.29 -5.03
CA LEU A 265 11.90 7.51 -6.38
C LEU A 265 12.84 6.40 -6.89
N PRO A 266 13.84 5.94 -6.13
CA PRO A 266 14.70 4.85 -6.59
C PRO A 266 13.94 3.55 -6.89
N GLN A 267 12.83 3.29 -6.18
CA GLN A 267 12.01 2.10 -6.38
C GLN A 267 11.07 2.28 -7.58
N ALA A 268 10.35 3.40 -7.68
CA ALA A 268 9.42 3.69 -8.78
C ALA A 268 10.13 3.77 -10.14
N ALA A 269 11.37 4.25 -10.17
CA ALA A 269 12.20 4.27 -11.38
C ALA A 269 12.64 2.88 -11.87
N LEU A 270 12.43 1.82 -11.06
CA LEU A 270 12.80 0.45 -11.40
C LEU A 270 11.59 -0.45 -11.68
N ILE A 271 10.46 -0.24 -11.00
CA ILE A 271 9.33 -1.18 -11.01
C ILE A 271 7.94 -0.51 -11.13
N GLY A 272 7.82 0.81 -11.03
CA GLY A 272 6.55 1.53 -11.18
C GLY A 272 6.18 1.81 -12.64
N ASP A 273 5.02 2.40 -12.88
CA ASP A 273 4.65 2.89 -14.22
C ASP A 273 5.66 3.93 -14.74
N LEU A 274 6.30 4.70 -13.85
CA LEU A 274 7.35 5.66 -14.15
C LEU A 274 8.53 5.02 -14.90
N HIS A 275 8.92 3.79 -14.52
CA HIS A 275 10.10 3.16 -15.13
C HIS A 275 9.93 2.95 -16.63
N HIS A 276 8.71 2.69 -17.15
CA HIS A 276 8.43 2.57 -18.57
C HIS A 276 8.62 3.90 -19.30
N ALA A 277 8.19 5.02 -18.71
CA ALA A 277 8.38 6.35 -19.28
C ALA A 277 9.87 6.73 -19.33
N ILE A 278 10.65 6.36 -18.30
CA ILE A 278 12.12 6.54 -18.26
C ILE A 278 12.79 5.67 -19.34
N ALA A 279 12.45 4.39 -19.41
CA ALA A 279 13.03 3.46 -20.39
C ALA A 279 12.76 3.88 -21.85
N ARG A 280 11.63 4.55 -22.12
CA ARG A 280 11.29 5.14 -23.42
C ARG A 280 11.95 6.50 -23.67
N GLY A 281 12.67 7.07 -22.71
CA GLY A 281 13.28 8.39 -22.82
C GLY A 281 12.29 9.56 -22.85
N LEU A 282 11.05 9.34 -22.40
CA LEU A 282 10.01 10.39 -22.30
C LEU A 282 10.08 11.15 -20.98
N MET A 283 10.68 10.57 -19.96
CA MET A 283 10.92 11.18 -18.65
C MET A 283 12.32 10.82 -18.15
N ARG A 284 12.80 11.62 -17.22
CA ARG A 284 13.96 11.35 -16.37
C ARG A 284 13.51 11.32 -14.91
N ALA A 285 14.32 10.76 -14.03
CA ALA A 285 14.03 10.74 -12.59
C ALA A 285 13.86 12.16 -12.01
N GLU A 286 14.60 13.13 -12.55
CA GLU A 286 14.55 14.54 -12.15
C GLU A 286 13.27 15.26 -12.58
N ASP A 287 12.50 14.69 -13.52
CA ASP A 287 11.23 15.24 -13.98
C ASP A 287 10.07 14.89 -13.01
N VAL A 288 10.29 13.96 -12.05
CA VAL A 288 9.34 13.65 -10.98
C VAL A 288 9.22 14.84 -10.02
N ARG A 289 7.99 15.29 -9.76
CA ARG A 289 7.72 16.45 -8.90
C ARG A 289 8.28 16.26 -7.49
N ALA A 290 8.00 15.15 -6.88
CA ALA A 290 8.42 14.83 -5.51
C ALA A 290 8.15 13.36 -5.13
N GLU A 291 8.75 12.92 -4.05
CA GLU A 291 8.25 11.80 -3.27
C GLU A 291 7.08 12.25 -2.38
N LEU A 292 6.08 11.39 -2.17
CA LEU A 292 4.90 11.69 -1.37
C LEU A 292 5.28 12.10 0.07
N GLY A 293 6.36 11.51 0.61
CA GLY A 293 6.89 11.89 1.92
C GLY A 293 7.26 13.38 2.02
N ALA A 294 7.90 13.92 0.99
CA ALA A 294 8.25 15.34 0.94
C ALA A 294 7.00 16.23 0.84
N VAL A 295 5.97 15.80 0.12
CA VAL A 295 4.69 16.52 0.02
C VAL A 295 3.96 16.52 1.36
N VAL A 296 3.85 15.37 2.03
CA VAL A 296 3.21 15.22 3.35
C VAL A 296 3.95 16.03 4.43
N ALA A 297 5.28 16.10 4.34
CA ALA A 297 6.10 16.90 5.25
C ALA A 297 6.08 18.42 4.95
N GLY A 298 5.37 18.86 3.91
CA GLY A 298 5.31 20.27 3.49
C GLY A 298 6.61 20.80 2.87
N ARG A 299 7.53 19.91 2.45
CA ARG A 299 8.81 20.24 1.81
C ARG A 299 8.72 20.33 0.29
N ALA A 300 7.66 19.78 -0.28
CA ALA A 300 7.35 19.87 -1.71
C ALA A 300 5.86 20.13 -1.91
N GLN A 301 5.51 20.66 -3.08
CA GLN A 301 4.12 20.91 -3.44
C GLN A 301 3.52 19.66 -4.09
N GLY A 302 2.29 19.34 -3.71
CA GLY A 302 1.46 18.36 -4.42
C GLY A 302 0.83 18.98 -5.68
N ARG A 303 -0.50 18.96 -5.76
CA ARG A 303 -1.25 19.66 -6.82
C ARG A 303 -1.14 21.17 -6.64
N THR A 304 -0.85 21.89 -7.71
CA THR A 304 -0.75 23.36 -7.71
C THR A 304 -1.77 24.04 -8.61
N SER A 305 -2.40 23.29 -9.54
CA SER A 305 -3.42 23.82 -10.46
C SER A 305 -4.61 22.86 -10.55
N ARG A 306 -5.81 23.41 -10.81
CA ARG A 306 -7.02 22.62 -11.05
C ARG A 306 -6.93 21.78 -12.32
N GLU A 307 -6.15 22.23 -13.29
CA GLU A 307 -6.01 21.60 -14.61
C GLU A 307 -4.95 20.49 -14.65
N GLU A 308 -4.04 20.45 -13.67
CA GLU A 308 -3.02 19.40 -13.63
C GLU A 308 -3.68 18.01 -13.60
N ILE A 309 -3.19 17.10 -14.42
CA ILE A 309 -3.34 15.66 -14.18
C ILE A 309 -2.24 15.28 -13.21
N THR A 310 -2.58 14.74 -12.06
CA THR A 310 -1.61 14.31 -11.05
C THR A 310 -1.61 12.79 -10.98
N ILE A 311 -0.44 12.17 -10.92
CA ILE A 311 -0.27 10.72 -10.81
C ILE A 311 0.51 10.41 -9.53
N PHE A 312 -0.03 9.54 -8.71
CA PHE A 312 0.71 8.88 -7.63
C PHE A 312 1.11 7.49 -8.09
N ASP A 313 2.39 7.29 -8.43
CA ASP A 313 2.94 5.98 -8.78
C ASP A 313 3.38 5.27 -7.51
N SER A 314 2.62 4.25 -7.12
CA SER A 314 2.69 3.59 -5.82
C SER A 314 3.22 2.17 -5.94
N THR A 315 4.48 2.00 -5.64
CA THR A 315 5.17 0.70 -5.66
C THR A 315 5.15 -0.02 -4.32
N GLY A 316 4.75 0.69 -3.24
CA GLY A 316 4.63 0.18 -1.87
C GLY A 316 5.99 0.05 -1.18
N ILE A 317 6.18 0.77 -0.09
CA ILE A 317 7.42 0.79 0.69
C ILE A 317 7.29 0.07 2.03
N ALA A 318 8.39 -0.47 2.56
CA ALA A 318 8.39 -1.24 3.80
C ALA A 318 7.91 -0.46 5.02
N LEU A 319 8.07 0.87 5.03
CA LEU A 319 7.61 1.70 6.14
C LEU A 319 6.09 1.68 6.31
N GLN A 320 5.33 1.55 5.20
CA GLN A 320 3.87 1.38 5.27
C GLN A 320 3.50 0.05 5.96
N ASP A 321 4.25 -1.02 5.65
CA ASP A 321 4.04 -2.33 6.27
C ASP A 321 4.42 -2.29 7.77
N LEU A 322 5.50 -1.58 8.12
CA LEU A 322 5.96 -1.41 9.50
C LEU A 322 4.91 -0.69 10.35
N VAL A 323 4.47 0.50 9.95
CA VAL A 323 3.52 1.29 10.78
C VAL A 323 2.17 0.59 10.91
N ALA A 324 1.71 -0.08 9.86
CA ALA A 324 0.49 -0.89 9.91
C ALA A 324 0.65 -2.08 10.87
N ALA A 325 1.81 -2.77 10.85
CA ALA A 325 2.09 -3.87 11.76
C ALA A 325 2.19 -3.41 13.22
N VAL A 326 2.81 -2.25 13.49
CA VAL A 326 2.83 -1.63 14.83
C VAL A 326 1.42 -1.34 15.30
N ALA A 327 0.59 -0.69 14.48
CA ALA A 327 -0.77 -0.34 14.82
C ALA A 327 -1.65 -1.58 15.15
N VAL A 328 -1.43 -2.69 14.45
CA VAL A 328 -2.07 -3.99 14.76
C VAL A 328 -1.52 -4.57 16.06
N TYR A 329 -0.20 -4.62 16.22
CA TYR A 329 0.48 -5.19 17.40
C TYR A 329 0.03 -4.52 18.70
N GLU A 330 -0.02 -3.20 18.73
CA GLU A 330 -0.47 -2.44 19.92
C GLU A 330 -1.90 -2.78 20.34
N ARG A 331 -2.77 -3.12 19.37
CA ARG A 331 -4.17 -3.50 19.63
C ARG A 331 -4.37 -4.99 19.91
N ALA A 332 -3.38 -5.82 19.58
CA ALA A 332 -3.45 -7.28 19.69
C ALA A 332 -3.07 -7.85 21.07
N GLN A 333 -2.51 -7.01 21.96
CA GLN A 333 -1.79 -7.44 23.17
C GLN A 333 -2.45 -8.61 23.96
N ASP A 334 -3.77 -8.54 24.17
CA ASP A 334 -4.50 -9.58 24.91
C ASP A 334 -5.50 -10.35 24.04
N ARG A 335 -5.42 -10.19 22.69
CA ARG A 335 -6.43 -10.71 21.75
C ARG A 335 -5.90 -11.79 20.80
N ALA A 336 -4.62 -12.12 20.88
CA ALA A 336 -3.99 -13.07 19.96
C ALA A 336 -3.12 -14.09 20.70
N PRO A 337 -2.99 -15.32 20.17
CA PRO A 337 -2.15 -16.34 20.75
C PRO A 337 -0.69 -15.92 20.75
N ARG A 338 0.05 -16.39 21.74
CA ARG A 338 1.48 -16.13 21.93
C ARG A 338 2.28 -17.41 21.78
N PHE A 339 3.43 -17.31 21.20
CA PHE A 339 4.40 -18.38 21.05
C PHE A 339 5.73 -17.99 21.70
N ASN A 340 6.30 -18.90 22.46
CA ASN A 340 7.60 -18.68 23.11
C ASN A 340 8.69 -19.39 22.30
N PHE A 341 9.63 -18.62 21.75
CA PHE A 341 10.78 -19.15 21.01
C PHE A 341 11.98 -19.49 21.92
N GLY A 342 11.89 -19.18 23.21
CA GLY A 342 12.99 -19.37 24.18
C GLY A 342 12.91 -20.61 25.03
N ASP A 343 11.94 -21.52 24.77
CA ASP A 343 11.75 -22.79 25.51
C ASP A 343 12.48 -23.95 24.85
#